data_ee313c6088221c958b620c74e6e638bb
#
_entry.id   ee313c6088221c958b620c74e6e638bb
#
_cell.length_a   1.000
_cell.length_b   1.000
_cell.length_c   1.000
_cell.angle_alpha   90.00
_cell.angle_beta   90.00
_cell.angle_gamma   90.00
#
_symmetry.space_group_name_H-M   'P 1'
#
loop_
_entity.id
_entity.type
_entity.pdbx_description
1 polymer ?
#
loop_
_entity_poly.entity_id
_entity_poly.type
_entity_poly.pdbx_seq_one_letter_code
_entity_poly.pdbx_strand_id
1 'polypeptide(L)'
;MFKKILMVMTGLTLALSASAQQEIIMAGSTTVLPVAQKTAEVLMSKHPDVKISVRGGGSGVGITALIEKNCDIANSSRPIKDKEIQTAAGKGVNPKANVIGLDGIAVILHPSNPVSGLTAQQIIGIYTGKINNWSEVGGSNLKIVVVSRDSASGTFEAFNELALKGGKVRPDALMQASNQAVATTVAQTPGAIGYVGMGYISDKVKVVAVDNAVPSKETVLSKKYKYARPLFMYTDGEPKGIVKEYLDFVISKEGQKLVEEVGFIGLK
;
A
#
# COMPACT_ATOMS: atom_id res chain seq x y z
N MET A 1 8.99 85.09 8.21
CA MET A 1 9.17 84.15 7.07
C MET A 1 9.51 82.77 7.61
N PHE A 2 8.53 81.89 7.81
CA PHE A 2 8.78 80.53 8.28
C PHE A 2 8.64 79.59 7.06
N LYS A 3 9.74 78.94 6.62
CA LYS A 3 9.73 77.87 5.59
C LYS A 3 9.30 76.55 6.26
N LYS A 4 8.13 76.02 5.88
CA LYS A 4 7.71 74.66 6.23
C LYS A 4 8.43 73.68 5.33
N ILE A 5 9.28 72.84 5.91
CA ILE A 5 9.89 71.67 5.20
C ILE A 5 8.88 70.53 5.31
N LEU A 6 8.36 70.10 4.16
CA LEU A 6 7.49 68.94 4.05
C LEU A 6 8.36 67.70 3.81
N MET A 7 8.49 66.84 4.85
CA MET A 7 9.23 65.59 4.79
C MET A 7 8.31 64.50 4.26
N VAL A 8 8.54 64.13 3.01
CA VAL A 8 7.84 63.01 2.35
C VAL A 8 8.50 61.72 2.83
N MET A 9 7.86 60.98 3.76
CA MET A 9 8.23 59.60 4.11
C MET A 9 7.65 58.64 3.03
N THR A 10 8.49 58.18 2.12
CA THR A 10 8.19 57.08 1.19
C THR A 10 8.26 55.77 2.00
N GLY A 11 7.11 55.30 2.40
CA GLY A 11 6.97 53.98 3.01
C GLY A 11 7.16 52.87 1.97
N LEU A 12 8.30 52.18 2.04
CA LEU A 12 8.57 50.98 1.26
C LEU A 12 7.81 49.79 1.90
N THR A 13 6.60 49.52 1.38
CA THR A 13 5.84 48.33 1.75
C THR A 13 6.49 47.09 1.12
N LEU A 14 7.30 46.36 1.90
CA LEU A 14 7.67 44.98 1.54
C LEU A 14 6.39 44.14 1.54
N ALA A 15 5.86 43.83 0.38
CA ALA A 15 4.86 42.77 0.23
C ALA A 15 5.56 41.43 0.45
N LEU A 16 5.47 40.88 1.68
CA LEU A 16 5.74 39.47 1.90
C LEU A 16 4.68 38.69 1.12
N SER A 17 5.07 38.16 -0.03
CA SER A 17 4.28 37.15 -0.73
C SER A 17 4.28 35.89 0.15
N ALA A 18 3.25 35.73 0.98
CA ALA A 18 2.97 34.45 1.62
C ALA A 18 2.71 33.45 0.50
N SER A 19 3.68 32.61 0.19
CA SER A 19 3.46 31.44 -0.68
C SER A 19 2.35 30.62 -0.03
N ALA A 20 1.22 30.45 -0.74
CA ALA A 20 0.14 29.61 -0.26
C ALA A 20 0.69 28.19 -0.11
N GLN A 21 0.58 27.64 1.10
CA GLN A 21 1.01 26.27 1.40
C GLN A 21 0.26 25.30 0.49
N GLN A 22 0.98 24.52 -0.30
CA GLN A 22 0.41 23.50 -1.16
C GLN A 22 0.17 22.22 -0.35
N GLU A 23 -1.02 21.64 -0.41
CA GLU A 23 -1.35 20.44 0.35
C GLU A 23 -1.70 19.28 -0.59
N ILE A 24 -1.24 18.07 -0.24
CA ILE A 24 -1.65 16.80 -0.87
C ILE A 24 -2.22 15.89 0.21
N ILE A 25 -3.45 15.42 0.00
CA ILE A 25 -4.10 14.45 0.87
C ILE A 25 -4.10 13.09 0.18
N MET A 26 -3.48 12.10 0.82
CA MET A 26 -3.45 10.72 0.36
C MET A 26 -4.16 9.78 1.33
N ALA A 27 -4.95 8.85 0.79
CA ALA A 27 -5.63 7.83 1.58
C ALA A 27 -5.58 6.46 0.89
N GLY A 28 -5.66 5.37 1.65
CA GLY A 28 -5.95 4.06 1.07
C GLY A 28 -5.06 2.91 1.51
N SER A 29 -4.47 2.22 0.54
CA SER A 29 -3.75 0.97 0.73
C SER A 29 -2.68 1.02 1.82
N THR A 30 -2.81 0.13 2.82
CA THR A 30 -1.74 -0.06 3.81
C THR A 30 -0.51 -0.78 3.23
N THR A 31 -0.59 -1.37 2.03
CA THR A 31 0.58 -1.88 1.30
C THR A 31 1.39 -0.74 0.71
N VAL A 32 0.73 0.25 0.11
CA VAL A 32 1.39 1.43 -0.48
C VAL A 32 1.85 2.43 0.58
N LEU A 33 1.30 2.36 1.78
CA LEU A 33 1.55 3.31 2.87
C LEU A 33 3.05 3.59 3.13
N PRO A 34 3.95 2.59 3.25
CA PRO A 34 5.38 2.85 3.46
C PRO A 34 6.03 3.62 2.31
N VAL A 35 5.66 3.31 1.06
CA VAL A 35 6.12 4.05 -0.12
C VAL A 35 5.65 5.49 -0.07
N ALA A 36 4.34 5.70 0.15
CA ALA A 36 3.73 7.03 0.18
C ALA A 36 4.31 7.89 1.31
N GLN A 37 4.52 7.32 2.51
CA GLN A 37 5.13 8.03 3.63
C GLN A 37 6.59 8.41 3.35
N LYS A 38 7.41 7.45 2.86
CA LYS A 38 8.83 7.69 2.59
C LYS A 38 9.04 8.73 1.49
N THR A 39 8.29 8.63 0.40
CA THR A 39 8.38 9.60 -0.70
C THR A 39 7.84 10.98 -0.32
N ALA A 40 6.76 11.04 0.48
CA ALA A 40 6.22 12.29 1.01
C ALA A 40 7.23 12.98 1.94
N GLU A 41 7.86 12.24 2.86
CA GLU A 41 8.88 12.77 3.77
C GLU A 41 10.05 13.41 3.00
N VAL A 42 10.57 12.69 1.99
CA VAL A 42 11.69 13.19 1.19
C VAL A 42 11.28 14.41 0.36
N LEU A 43 10.08 14.42 -0.26
CA LEU A 43 9.62 15.58 -1.01
C LEU A 43 9.42 16.80 -0.11
N MET A 44 8.75 16.66 1.03
CA MET A 44 8.55 17.75 1.98
C MET A 44 9.88 18.32 2.53
N SER A 45 10.91 17.49 2.67
CA SER A 45 12.24 17.97 3.08
C SER A 45 12.90 18.87 2.04
N LYS A 46 12.55 18.69 0.75
CA LYS A 46 13.06 19.50 -0.38
C LYS A 46 12.18 20.72 -0.67
N HIS A 47 10.90 20.63 -0.33
CA HIS A 47 9.86 21.64 -0.59
C HIS A 47 9.12 21.97 0.72
N PRO A 48 9.68 22.87 1.57
CA PRO A 48 9.09 23.18 2.90
C PRO A 48 7.72 23.86 2.83
N ASP A 49 7.32 24.38 1.68
CA ASP A 49 6.02 24.99 1.36
C ASP A 49 4.95 23.93 1.03
N VAL A 50 5.36 22.66 0.86
CA VAL A 50 4.46 21.54 0.54
C VAL A 50 4.14 20.75 1.81
N LYS A 51 2.86 20.46 2.03
CA LYS A 51 2.37 19.60 3.10
C LYS A 51 1.71 18.36 2.51
N ILE A 52 2.14 17.18 2.91
CA ILE A 52 1.59 15.91 2.43
C ILE A 52 1.06 15.11 3.62
N SER A 53 -0.23 14.77 3.57
CA SER A 53 -0.90 13.94 4.57
C SER A 53 -1.16 12.55 4.00
N VAL A 54 -0.71 11.50 4.70
CA VAL A 54 -0.85 10.10 4.23
C VAL A 54 -1.62 9.29 5.25
N ARG A 55 -2.73 8.65 4.83
CA ARG A 55 -3.58 7.82 5.70
C ARG A 55 -3.73 6.41 5.11
N GLY A 56 -3.67 5.41 5.98
CA GLY A 56 -4.04 4.03 5.64
C GLY A 56 -5.56 3.81 5.59
N GLY A 57 -5.99 2.55 5.67
CA GLY A 57 -7.42 2.16 5.74
C GLY A 57 -7.81 1.10 4.71
N GLY A 58 -6.95 0.81 3.74
CA GLY A 58 -7.21 -0.14 2.65
C GLY A 58 -7.51 0.52 1.32
N SER A 59 -7.31 -0.22 0.23
CA SER A 59 -7.49 0.30 -1.14
C SER A 59 -8.91 0.79 -1.40
N GLY A 60 -9.92 0.07 -0.90
CA GLY A 60 -11.33 0.47 -1.04
C GLY A 60 -11.64 1.79 -0.35
N VAL A 61 -11.04 2.04 0.84
CA VAL A 61 -11.19 3.33 1.55
C VAL A 61 -10.59 4.47 0.73
N GLY A 62 -9.36 4.28 0.18
CA GLY A 62 -8.72 5.29 -0.66
C GLY A 62 -9.51 5.60 -1.94
N ILE A 63 -9.95 4.57 -2.65
CA ILE A 63 -10.74 4.73 -3.88
C ILE A 63 -12.05 5.46 -3.57
N THR A 64 -12.74 5.10 -2.47
CA THR A 64 -13.95 5.81 -2.04
C THR A 64 -13.63 7.27 -1.71
N ALA A 65 -12.54 7.55 -0.99
CA ALA A 65 -12.13 8.92 -0.67
C ALA A 65 -11.86 9.76 -1.93
N LEU A 66 -11.25 9.18 -2.96
CA LEU A 66 -11.03 9.86 -4.26
C LEU A 66 -12.36 10.15 -4.97
N ILE A 67 -13.27 9.17 -5.01
CA ILE A 67 -14.60 9.32 -5.62
C ILE A 67 -15.41 10.41 -4.91
N GLU A 68 -15.28 10.50 -3.58
CA GLU A 68 -15.94 11.55 -2.77
C GLU A 68 -15.17 12.89 -2.76
N LYS A 69 -14.06 13.00 -3.49
CA LYS A 69 -13.16 14.17 -3.53
C LYS A 69 -12.59 14.57 -2.16
N ASN A 70 -12.41 13.58 -1.27
CA ASN A 70 -11.85 13.74 0.07
C ASN A 70 -10.35 13.45 0.14
N CYS A 71 -9.72 13.12 -0.99
CA CYS A 71 -8.27 13.04 -1.15
C CYS A 71 -7.88 13.35 -2.60
N ASP A 72 -6.63 13.75 -2.80
CA ASP A 72 -6.05 14.03 -4.10
C ASP A 72 -5.49 12.77 -4.75
N ILE A 73 -5.00 11.84 -3.93
CA ILE A 73 -4.40 10.57 -4.36
C ILE A 73 -4.99 9.42 -3.55
N ALA A 74 -5.56 8.44 -4.24
CA ALA A 74 -5.96 7.17 -3.65
C ALA A 74 -4.85 6.13 -3.83
N ASN A 75 -4.25 5.70 -2.73
CA ASN A 75 -3.29 4.61 -2.71
C ASN A 75 -4.00 3.27 -2.85
N SER A 76 -3.59 2.44 -3.81
CA SER A 76 -4.22 1.13 -4.04
C SER A 76 -3.20 0.04 -4.36
N SER A 77 -3.45 -1.16 -3.87
CA SER A 77 -2.68 -2.37 -4.15
C SER A 77 -3.50 -3.41 -4.92
N ARG A 78 -4.48 -2.93 -5.66
CA ARG A 78 -5.26 -3.63 -6.67
C ARG A 78 -5.77 -2.65 -7.74
N PRO A 79 -6.17 -3.13 -8.92
CA PRO A 79 -6.91 -2.29 -9.86
C PRO A 79 -8.22 -1.76 -9.25
N ILE A 80 -8.65 -0.60 -9.73
CA ILE A 80 -9.99 -0.09 -9.46
C ILE A 80 -11.01 -0.99 -10.15
N LYS A 81 -12.16 -1.24 -9.51
CA LYS A 81 -13.22 -2.13 -10.05
C LYS A 81 -14.15 -1.37 -10.97
N ASP A 82 -14.76 -2.07 -11.92
CA ASP A 82 -15.74 -1.48 -12.85
C ASP A 82 -16.87 -0.75 -12.11
N LYS A 83 -17.40 -1.34 -11.03
CA LYS A 83 -18.42 -0.69 -10.20
C LYS A 83 -17.92 0.61 -9.56
N GLU A 84 -16.66 0.66 -9.13
CA GLU A 84 -16.04 1.87 -8.57
C GLU A 84 -15.85 2.93 -9.67
N ILE A 85 -15.45 2.53 -10.88
CA ILE A 85 -15.34 3.41 -12.05
C ILE A 85 -16.72 4.01 -12.40
N GLN A 86 -17.77 3.19 -12.44
CA GLN A 86 -19.14 3.65 -12.69
C GLN A 86 -19.61 4.65 -11.61
N THR A 87 -19.32 4.36 -10.34
CA THR A 87 -19.65 5.28 -9.23
C THR A 87 -18.89 6.60 -9.35
N ALA A 88 -17.59 6.53 -9.70
CA ALA A 88 -16.76 7.70 -9.93
C ALA A 88 -17.31 8.58 -11.07
N ALA A 89 -17.65 7.97 -12.20
CA ALA A 89 -18.25 8.68 -13.34
C ALA A 89 -19.55 9.41 -12.96
N GLY A 90 -20.42 8.77 -12.15
CA GLY A 90 -21.64 9.38 -11.63
C GLY A 90 -21.40 10.61 -10.73
N LYS A 91 -20.18 10.76 -10.19
CA LYS A 91 -19.76 11.91 -9.36
C LYS A 91 -18.83 12.87 -10.10
N GLY A 92 -18.64 12.69 -11.41
CA GLY A 92 -17.76 13.51 -12.22
C GLY A 92 -16.29 13.35 -11.85
N VAL A 93 -15.89 12.16 -11.39
CA VAL A 93 -14.51 11.76 -11.11
C VAL A 93 -14.06 10.76 -12.18
N ASN A 94 -12.86 10.95 -12.72
CA ASN A 94 -12.27 10.08 -13.74
C ASN A 94 -10.97 9.45 -13.21
N PRO A 95 -11.02 8.31 -12.52
CA PRO A 95 -9.85 7.74 -11.87
C PRO A 95 -8.75 7.39 -12.87
N LYS A 96 -7.60 8.06 -12.77
CA LYS A 96 -6.38 7.81 -13.55
C LYS A 96 -5.43 6.95 -12.74
N ALA A 97 -5.04 5.80 -13.27
CA ALA A 97 -4.06 4.92 -12.67
C ALA A 97 -2.64 5.38 -12.92
N ASN A 98 -1.86 5.57 -11.87
CA ASN A 98 -0.42 5.79 -11.93
C ASN A 98 0.24 4.58 -11.24
N VAL A 99 0.91 3.72 -12.00
CA VAL A 99 1.65 2.57 -11.45
C VAL A 99 2.94 3.09 -10.84
N ILE A 100 3.23 2.72 -9.59
CA ILE A 100 4.39 3.22 -8.83
C ILE A 100 5.39 2.14 -8.45
N GLY A 101 5.09 0.88 -8.68
CA GLY A 101 5.95 -0.26 -8.37
C GLY A 101 5.19 -1.57 -8.44
N LEU A 102 5.89 -2.67 -8.12
CA LEU A 102 5.31 -4.01 -8.04
C LEU A 102 5.48 -4.58 -6.63
N ASP A 103 4.59 -5.49 -6.26
CA ASP A 103 4.55 -6.16 -4.97
C ASP A 103 4.34 -7.67 -5.14
N GLY A 104 5.04 -8.46 -4.32
CA GLY A 104 4.73 -9.87 -4.11
C GLY A 104 3.97 -10.04 -2.80
N ILE A 105 2.77 -10.64 -2.82
CA ILE A 105 2.03 -10.92 -1.59
C ILE A 105 2.68 -12.11 -0.90
N ALA A 106 3.48 -11.85 0.13
CA ALA A 106 4.18 -12.88 0.88
C ALA A 106 3.23 -13.63 1.82
N VAL A 107 3.28 -14.95 1.78
CA VAL A 107 2.68 -15.81 2.82
C VAL A 107 3.68 -15.93 3.96
N ILE A 108 3.23 -15.62 5.17
CA ILE A 108 4.07 -15.55 6.36
C ILE A 108 3.55 -16.44 7.48
N LEU A 109 4.48 -17.05 8.22
CA LEU A 109 4.23 -17.88 9.39
C LEU A 109 4.93 -17.31 10.63
N HIS A 110 4.52 -17.79 11.80
CA HIS A 110 5.28 -17.59 13.03
C HIS A 110 6.69 -18.22 12.88
N PRO A 111 7.77 -17.58 13.37
CA PRO A 111 9.15 -18.07 13.17
C PRO A 111 9.41 -19.49 13.65
N SER A 112 8.74 -19.95 14.71
CA SER A 112 8.89 -21.30 15.23
C SER A 112 8.24 -22.41 14.40
N ASN A 113 7.44 -22.04 13.37
CA ASN A 113 6.79 -23.05 12.53
C ASN A 113 7.84 -23.73 11.62
N PRO A 114 7.97 -25.08 11.62
CA PRO A 114 8.98 -25.78 10.81
C PRO A 114 8.67 -25.76 9.31
N VAL A 115 7.43 -25.52 8.89
CA VAL A 115 7.02 -25.53 7.48
C VAL A 115 7.74 -24.43 6.71
N SER A 116 8.42 -24.78 5.61
CA SER A 116 9.17 -23.84 4.76
C SER A 116 8.56 -23.64 3.38
N GLY A 117 7.62 -24.49 2.98
CA GLY A 117 6.95 -24.42 1.69
C GLY A 117 5.52 -24.94 1.78
N LEU A 118 4.63 -24.34 1.01
CA LEU A 118 3.24 -24.77 0.82
C LEU A 118 2.91 -24.76 -0.68
N THR A 119 2.10 -25.72 -1.10
CA THR A 119 1.51 -25.65 -2.45
C THR A 119 0.35 -24.65 -2.47
N ALA A 120 0.00 -24.13 -3.64
CA ALA A 120 -1.19 -23.29 -3.80
C ALA A 120 -2.47 -23.99 -3.30
N GLN A 121 -2.59 -25.31 -3.50
CA GLN A 121 -3.74 -26.10 -3.02
C GLN A 121 -3.77 -26.18 -1.48
N GLN A 122 -2.64 -26.33 -0.83
CA GLN A 122 -2.57 -26.30 0.62
C GLN A 122 -2.98 -24.93 1.18
N ILE A 123 -2.55 -23.84 0.53
CA ILE A 123 -2.97 -22.48 0.92
C ILE A 123 -4.49 -22.34 0.80
N ILE A 124 -5.08 -22.77 -0.31
CA ILE A 124 -6.55 -22.80 -0.47
C ILE A 124 -7.18 -23.63 0.65
N GLY A 125 -6.67 -24.83 0.91
CA GLY A 125 -7.18 -25.72 1.94
C GLY A 125 -7.18 -25.08 3.32
N ILE A 126 -6.09 -24.42 3.69
CA ILE A 126 -5.92 -23.72 4.97
C ILE A 126 -6.92 -22.57 5.09
N TYR A 127 -6.95 -21.67 4.11
CA TYR A 127 -7.79 -20.48 4.17
C TYR A 127 -9.29 -20.77 4.02
N THR A 128 -9.67 -21.90 3.42
CA THR A 128 -11.07 -22.34 3.33
C THR A 128 -11.50 -23.27 4.43
N GLY A 129 -10.59 -23.65 5.36
CA GLY A 129 -10.89 -24.49 6.51
C GLY A 129 -10.91 -26.00 6.22
N LYS A 130 -10.39 -26.44 5.09
CA LYS A 130 -10.24 -27.88 4.75
C LYS A 130 -9.01 -28.49 5.44
N ILE A 131 -7.99 -27.69 5.70
CA ILE A 131 -6.77 -28.05 6.43
C ILE A 131 -6.75 -27.21 7.71
N ASN A 132 -6.66 -27.85 8.85
CA ASN A 132 -6.85 -27.21 10.16
C ASN A 132 -5.68 -27.40 11.11
N ASN A 133 -4.77 -28.31 10.81
CA ASN A 133 -3.61 -28.64 11.63
C ASN A 133 -2.34 -28.61 10.77
N TRP A 134 -1.26 -28.07 11.31
CA TRP A 134 0.02 -28.01 10.61
C TRP A 134 0.59 -29.39 10.28
N SER A 135 0.25 -30.43 11.05
CA SER A 135 0.66 -31.83 10.76
C SER A 135 0.13 -32.33 9.41
N GLU A 136 -0.97 -31.79 8.90
CA GLU A 136 -1.53 -32.14 7.58
C GLU A 136 -0.68 -31.64 6.40
N VAL A 137 0.26 -30.74 6.69
CA VAL A 137 1.14 -30.12 5.67
C VAL A 137 2.63 -30.24 6.05
N GLY A 138 2.98 -31.24 6.86
CA GLY A 138 4.37 -31.53 7.24
C GLY A 138 4.92 -30.70 8.40
N GLY A 139 4.06 -30.00 9.12
CA GLY A 139 4.42 -29.27 10.33
C GLY A 139 4.18 -30.06 11.63
N SER A 140 4.28 -29.36 12.76
CA SER A 140 3.99 -29.91 14.09
C SER A 140 2.50 -30.16 14.28
N ASN A 141 2.13 -30.99 15.23
CA ASN A 141 0.73 -31.16 15.65
C ASN A 141 0.25 -29.90 16.39
N LEU A 142 -0.13 -28.87 15.62
CA LEU A 142 -0.56 -27.58 16.11
C LEU A 142 -1.70 -27.06 15.24
N LYS A 143 -2.77 -26.56 15.88
CA LYS A 143 -3.91 -25.96 15.17
C LYS A 143 -3.46 -24.74 14.37
N ILE A 144 -3.93 -24.64 13.14
CA ILE A 144 -3.69 -23.48 12.28
C ILE A 144 -4.58 -22.31 12.72
N VAL A 145 -3.96 -21.15 12.94
CA VAL A 145 -4.64 -19.86 13.18
C VAL A 145 -4.53 -19.04 11.91
N VAL A 146 -5.63 -18.87 11.19
CA VAL A 146 -5.64 -18.09 9.95
C VAL A 146 -5.81 -16.61 10.26
N VAL A 147 -4.89 -15.80 9.78
CA VAL A 147 -4.94 -14.34 9.86
C VAL A 147 -5.23 -13.79 8.45
N SER A 148 -6.27 -12.98 8.33
CA SER A 148 -6.73 -12.41 7.07
C SER A 148 -6.96 -10.91 7.20
N ARG A 149 -7.51 -10.30 6.16
CA ARG A 149 -7.80 -8.89 6.07
C ARG A 149 -9.29 -8.67 5.80
N ASP A 150 -9.78 -7.49 6.17
CA ASP A 150 -11.14 -7.04 5.89
C ASP A 150 -11.37 -6.79 4.40
N SER A 151 -12.64 -6.58 4.02
CA SER A 151 -13.08 -6.39 2.62
C SER A 151 -12.64 -5.06 1.99
N ALA A 152 -12.19 -4.07 2.77
CA ALA A 152 -11.63 -2.82 2.25
C ALA A 152 -10.17 -2.98 1.80
N SER A 153 -9.54 -4.10 2.17
CA SER A 153 -8.15 -4.40 1.87
C SER A 153 -7.93 -4.84 0.43
N GLY A 154 -7.18 -4.05 -0.35
CA GLY A 154 -6.72 -4.48 -1.68
C GLY A 154 -5.79 -5.70 -1.63
N THR A 155 -5.11 -5.94 -0.50
CA THR A 155 -4.29 -7.14 -0.31
C THR A 155 -5.17 -8.38 -0.13
N PHE A 156 -6.27 -8.26 0.61
CA PHE A 156 -7.27 -9.33 0.69
C PHE A 156 -7.84 -9.66 -0.69
N GLU A 157 -8.27 -8.65 -1.43
CA GLU A 157 -8.88 -8.86 -2.75
C GLU A 157 -7.91 -9.53 -3.72
N ALA A 158 -6.67 -9.01 -3.83
CA ALA A 158 -5.66 -9.61 -4.69
C ALA A 158 -5.26 -11.04 -4.22
N PHE A 159 -5.15 -11.27 -2.92
CA PHE A 159 -4.86 -12.60 -2.39
C PHE A 159 -6.02 -13.57 -2.65
N ASN A 160 -7.27 -13.11 -2.49
CA ASN A 160 -8.45 -13.92 -2.78
C ASN A 160 -8.52 -14.32 -4.27
N GLU A 161 -8.21 -13.39 -5.17
CA GLU A 161 -8.17 -13.66 -6.60
C GLU A 161 -7.00 -14.58 -6.99
N LEU A 162 -5.78 -14.22 -6.59
CA LEU A 162 -4.55 -14.90 -7.04
C LEU A 162 -4.33 -16.23 -6.34
N ALA A 163 -4.55 -16.28 -5.02
CA ALA A 163 -4.26 -17.45 -4.19
C ALA A 163 -5.49 -18.32 -3.96
N LEU A 164 -6.64 -17.74 -3.57
CA LEU A 164 -7.83 -18.50 -3.19
C LEU A 164 -8.79 -18.76 -4.35
N LYS A 165 -8.55 -18.16 -5.51
CA LYS A 165 -9.40 -18.31 -6.72
C LYS A 165 -10.88 -17.99 -6.45
N GLY A 166 -11.14 -16.95 -5.64
CA GLY A 166 -12.48 -16.57 -5.22
C GLY A 166 -13.04 -17.38 -4.04
N GLY A 167 -12.25 -18.28 -3.47
CA GLY A 167 -12.66 -19.09 -2.32
C GLY A 167 -13.02 -18.23 -1.11
N LYS A 168 -14.05 -18.64 -0.38
CA LYS A 168 -14.48 -17.95 0.84
C LYS A 168 -13.53 -18.28 1.99
N VAL A 169 -13.00 -17.26 2.61
CA VAL A 169 -12.16 -17.40 3.81
C VAL A 169 -13.00 -17.96 4.96
N ARG A 170 -12.41 -18.90 5.72
CA ARG A 170 -13.04 -19.53 6.89
C ARG A 170 -13.52 -18.49 7.91
N PRO A 171 -14.67 -18.71 8.57
CA PRO A 171 -15.30 -17.69 9.42
C PRO A 171 -14.55 -17.41 10.73
N ASP A 172 -13.69 -18.33 11.18
CA ASP A 172 -12.86 -18.19 12.39
C ASP A 172 -11.49 -17.54 12.11
N ALA A 173 -11.25 -17.05 10.88
CA ALA A 173 -10.05 -16.29 10.57
C ALA A 173 -10.01 -14.96 11.34
N LEU A 174 -8.84 -14.62 11.88
CA LEU A 174 -8.60 -13.34 12.56
C LEU A 174 -8.47 -12.22 11.51
N MET A 175 -9.43 -11.30 11.47
CA MET A 175 -9.46 -10.21 10.50
C MET A 175 -8.65 -9.02 11.02
N GLN A 176 -7.67 -8.55 10.22
CA GLN A 176 -6.77 -7.45 10.57
C GLN A 176 -6.95 -6.24 9.66
N ALA A 177 -6.85 -5.03 10.22
CA ALA A 177 -7.07 -3.78 9.49
C ALA A 177 -5.88 -3.34 8.61
N SER A 178 -4.66 -3.89 8.81
CA SER A 178 -3.47 -3.47 8.07
C SER A 178 -2.48 -4.63 7.85
N ASN A 179 -1.54 -4.46 6.89
CA ASN A 179 -0.42 -5.39 6.71
C ASN A 179 0.42 -5.49 8.00
N GLN A 180 0.68 -4.36 8.66
CA GLN A 180 1.43 -4.34 9.91
C GLN A 180 0.73 -5.15 11.01
N ALA A 181 -0.60 -5.04 11.14
CA ALA A 181 -1.36 -5.82 12.12
C ALA A 181 -1.31 -7.32 11.81
N VAL A 182 -1.38 -7.73 10.52
CA VAL A 182 -1.17 -9.14 10.13
C VAL A 182 0.21 -9.62 10.55
N ALA A 183 1.27 -8.89 10.18
CA ALA A 183 2.64 -9.26 10.51
C ALA A 183 2.85 -9.39 12.03
N THR A 184 2.33 -8.44 12.81
CA THR A 184 2.40 -8.46 14.28
C THR A 184 1.64 -9.65 14.86
N THR A 185 0.41 -9.92 14.41
CA THR A 185 -0.40 -11.06 14.89
C THR A 185 0.29 -12.39 14.60
N VAL A 186 0.84 -12.55 13.37
CA VAL A 186 1.58 -13.75 12.98
C VAL A 186 2.84 -13.93 13.83
N ALA A 187 3.60 -12.84 14.06
CA ALA A 187 4.81 -12.87 14.88
C ALA A 187 4.57 -13.24 16.35
N GLN A 188 3.37 -13.00 16.85
CA GLN A 188 3.01 -13.24 18.27
C GLN A 188 2.20 -14.54 18.50
N THR A 189 1.76 -15.21 17.43
CA THR A 189 0.85 -16.34 17.54
C THR A 189 1.48 -17.60 16.95
N PRO A 190 2.02 -18.54 17.77
CA PRO A 190 2.42 -19.84 17.29
C PRO A 190 1.27 -20.52 16.53
N GLY A 191 1.56 -21.14 15.39
CA GLY A 191 0.54 -21.74 14.54
C GLY A 191 -0.16 -20.76 13.59
N ALA A 192 0.12 -19.46 13.64
CA ALA A 192 -0.48 -18.50 12.71
C ALA A 192 0.11 -18.58 11.31
N ILE A 193 -0.78 -18.33 10.32
CA ILE A 193 -0.49 -18.06 8.93
C ILE A 193 -1.17 -16.75 8.52
N GLY A 194 -0.47 -15.90 7.81
CA GLY A 194 -1.00 -14.66 7.28
C GLY A 194 -0.41 -14.33 5.91
N TYR A 195 -0.82 -13.20 5.34
CA TYR A 195 -0.25 -12.68 4.10
C TYR A 195 -0.10 -11.16 4.18
N VAL A 196 0.99 -10.66 3.62
CA VAL A 196 1.35 -9.24 3.61
C VAL A 196 2.02 -8.86 2.30
N GLY A 197 2.05 -7.58 1.95
CA GLY A 197 2.96 -7.09 0.92
C GLY A 197 4.41 -7.28 1.35
N MET A 198 5.31 -7.55 0.39
CA MET A 198 6.72 -7.90 0.68
C MET A 198 7.46 -6.82 1.48
N GLY A 199 7.07 -5.55 1.43
CA GLY A 199 7.63 -4.48 2.26
C GLY A 199 7.34 -4.63 3.77
N TYR A 200 6.55 -5.62 4.19
CA TYR A 200 6.28 -5.94 5.59
C TYR A 200 6.99 -7.21 6.08
N ILE A 201 7.86 -7.78 5.25
CA ILE A 201 8.71 -8.90 5.66
C ILE A 201 9.78 -8.38 6.62
N SER A 202 9.93 -9.05 7.75
CA SER A 202 10.96 -8.76 8.75
C SER A 202 11.47 -10.06 9.38
N ASP A 203 12.49 -9.97 10.20
CA ASP A 203 13.05 -11.08 11.00
C ASP A 203 12.05 -11.68 12.02
N LYS A 204 10.95 -10.97 12.28
CA LYS A 204 9.89 -11.40 13.21
C LYS A 204 8.89 -12.37 12.59
N VAL A 205 8.95 -12.61 11.29
CA VAL A 205 8.05 -13.54 10.59
C VAL A 205 8.83 -14.41 9.62
N LYS A 206 8.37 -15.64 9.42
CA LYS A 206 8.96 -16.58 8.46
C LYS A 206 8.20 -16.53 7.13
N VAL A 207 8.89 -16.21 6.04
CA VAL A 207 8.32 -16.28 4.69
C VAL A 207 8.28 -17.74 4.24
N VAL A 208 7.15 -18.13 3.63
CA VAL A 208 6.94 -19.49 3.10
C VAL A 208 7.05 -19.47 1.58
N ALA A 209 7.75 -20.45 1.02
CA ALA A 209 7.73 -20.68 -0.40
C ALA A 209 6.33 -21.17 -0.85
N VAL A 210 5.83 -20.62 -1.95
CA VAL A 210 4.58 -21.06 -2.59
C VAL A 210 4.95 -21.75 -3.90
N ASP A 211 4.58 -23.02 -4.07
CA ASP A 211 4.97 -23.83 -5.21
C ASP A 211 6.48 -23.71 -5.54
N ASN A 212 7.31 -23.80 -4.48
CA ASN A 212 8.79 -23.67 -4.52
C ASN A 212 9.33 -22.29 -4.92
N ALA A 213 8.52 -21.23 -4.88
CA ALA A 213 8.96 -19.86 -5.11
C ALA A 213 8.69 -18.97 -3.88
N VAL A 214 9.66 -18.16 -3.48
CA VAL A 214 9.49 -17.09 -2.49
C VAL A 214 9.33 -15.75 -3.21
N PRO A 215 8.62 -14.76 -2.63
CA PRO A 215 8.53 -13.43 -3.22
C PRO A 215 9.90 -12.74 -3.16
N SER A 216 10.40 -12.36 -4.31
CA SER A 216 11.62 -11.57 -4.49
C SER A 216 11.50 -10.75 -5.77
N LYS A 217 12.37 -9.76 -5.95
CA LYS A 217 12.45 -8.99 -7.21
C LYS A 217 12.57 -9.91 -8.42
N GLU A 218 13.47 -10.89 -8.34
CA GLU A 218 13.72 -11.85 -9.42
C GLU A 218 12.49 -12.71 -9.71
N THR A 219 11.90 -13.33 -8.69
CA THR A 219 10.79 -14.28 -8.87
C THR A 219 9.48 -13.59 -9.27
N VAL A 220 9.27 -12.34 -8.88
CA VAL A 220 8.14 -11.52 -9.31
C VAL A 220 8.31 -11.09 -10.77
N LEU A 221 9.46 -10.53 -11.15
CA LEU A 221 9.73 -10.07 -12.51
C LEU A 221 9.75 -11.22 -13.52
N SER A 222 10.30 -12.38 -13.15
CA SER A 222 10.28 -13.59 -13.98
C SER A 222 8.92 -14.31 -14.01
N LYS A 223 7.91 -13.78 -13.26
CA LYS A 223 6.57 -14.39 -13.10
C LYS A 223 6.59 -15.80 -12.48
N LYS A 224 7.72 -16.20 -11.88
CA LYS A 224 7.84 -17.46 -11.13
C LYS A 224 6.97 -17.41 -9.85
N TYR A 225 6.98 -16.28 -9.13
CA TYR A 225 6.08 -16.05 -8.01
C TYR A 225 4.72 -15.55 -8.51
N LYS A 226 3.66 -16.34 -8.27
CA LYS A 226 2.33 -16.08 -8.87
C LYS A 226 1.49 -15.04 -8.15
N TYR A 227 1.79 -14.74 -6.89
CA TYR A 227 1.02 -13.78 -6.06
C TYR A 227 1.61 -12.38 -6.18
N ALA A 228 1.83 -11.92 -7.41
CA ALA A 228 2.40 -10.62 -7.73
C ALA A 228 1.34 -9.66 -8.30
N ARG A 229 1.52 -8.37 -8.01
CA ARG A 229 0.58 -7.31 -8.42
C ARG A 229 1.26 -5.96 -8.58
N PRO A 230 0.72 -5.04 -9.40
CA PRO A 230 1.12 -3.64 -9.39
C PRO A 230 0.60 -2.88 -8.16
N LEU A 231 1.32 -1.81 -7.82
CA LEU A 231 0.91 -0.82 -6.83
C LEU A 231 0.54 0.48 -7.55
N PHE A 232 -0.51 1.13 -7.09
CA PHE A 232 -1.10 2.29 -7.76
C PHE A 232 -1.26 3.49 -6.84
N MET A 233 -1.14 4.67 -7.43
CA MET A 233 -1.65 5.93 -6.93
C MET A 233 -2.68 6.46 -7.94
N TYR A 234 -3.97 6.47 -7.59
CA TYR A 234 -5.04 6.97 -8.44
C TYR A 234 -5.27 8.46 -8.19
N THR A 235 -5.50 9.21 -9.27
CA THR A 235 -5.87 10.64 -9.25
C THR A 235 -7.18 10.87 -10.00
N ASP A 236 -7.83 12.03 -9.80
CA ASP A 236 -8.97 12.44 -10.61
C ASP A 236 -8.46 13.08 -11.91
N GLY A 237 -8.48 12.30 -12.98
CA GLY A 237 -7.89 12.66 -14.27
C GLY A 237 -6.36 12.74 -14.24
N GLU A 238 -5.78 13.39 -15.25
CA GLU A 238 -4.33 13.60 -15.33
C GLU A 238 -3.86 14.49 -14.19
N PRO A 239 -2.80 14.09 -13.44
CA PRO A 239 -2.30 14.84 -12.31
C PRO A 239 -1.78 16.21 -12.74
N LYS A 240 -2.01 17.24 -11.90
CA LYS A 240 -1.62 18.63 -12.16
C LYS A 240 -0.95 19.23 -10.93
N GLY A 241 -0.21 20.35 -11.15
CA GLY A 241 0.43 21.10 -10.07
C GLY A 241 1.27 20.21 -9.17
N ILE A 242 1.18 20.42 -7.86
CA ILE A 242 1.97 19.69 -6.86
C ILE A 242 1.69 18.18 -6.85
N VAL A 243 0.48 17.72 -7.17
CA VAL A 243 0.16 16.29 -7.30
C VAL A 243 0.95 15.65 -8.43
N LYS A 244 1.10 16.37 -9.57
CA LYS A 244 1.94 15.90 -10.67
C LYS A 244 3.41 15.84 -10.28
N GLU A 245 3.91 16.88 -9.64
CA GLU A 245 5.31 16.93 -9.17
C GLU A 245 5.62 15.78 -8.21
N TYR A 246 4.70 15.50 -7.27
CA TYR A 246 4.83 14.37 -6.36
C TYR A 246 4.87 13.03 -7.10
N LEU A 247 3.96 12.79 -8.05
CA LEU A 247 3.92 11.54 -8.81
C LEU A 247 5.15 11.41 -9.73
N ASP A 248 5.57 12.49 -10.37
CA ASP A 248 6.81 12.51 -11.16
C ASP A 248 8.03 12.18 -10.29
N PHE A 249 8.08 12.70 -9.05
CA PHE A 249 9.11 12.35 -8.09
C PHE A 249 9.06 10.86 -7.73
N VAL A 250 7.89 10.30 -7.41
CA VAL A 250 7.74 8.88 -7.07
C VAL A 250 8.25 7.97 -8.17
N ILE A 251 7.98 8.29 -9.45
CA ILE A 251 8.43 7.48 -10.60
C ILE A 251 9.83 7.84 -11.10
N SER A 252 10.45 8.88 -10.54
CA SER A 252 11.83 9.25 -10.85
C SER A 252 12.82 8.18 -10.38
N LYS A 253 14.09 8.25 -10.84
CA LYS A 253 15.15 7.34 -10.38
C LYS A 253 15.33 7.38 -8.85
N GLU A 254 15.19 8.56 -8.24
CA GLU A 254 15.30 8.73 -6.79
C GLU A 254 14.08 8.12 -6.07
N GLY A 255 12.86 8.44 -6.51
CA GLY A 255 11.64 7.88 -5.93
C GLY A 255 11.57 6.36 -6.05
N GLN A 256 12.01 5.80 -7.17
CA GLN A 256 12.05 4.35 -7.37
C GLN A 256 13.09 3.66 -6.46
N LYS A 257 14.20 4.32 -6.15
CA LYS A 257 15.13 3.84 -5.12
C LYS A 257 14.46 3.77 -3.75
N LEU A 258 13.64 4.79 -3.39
CA LEU A 258 12.87 4.78 -2.14
C LEU A 258 11.82 3.65 -2.12
N VAL A 259 11.19 3.34 -3.26
CA VAL A 259 10.28 2.17 -3.40
C VAL A 259 11.03 0.87 -3.06
N GLU A 260 12.26 0.70 -3.57
CA GLU A 260 13.09 -0.47 -3.29
C GLU A 260 13.59 -0.50 -1.82
N GLU A 261 13.95 0.65 -1.24
CA GLU A 261 14.39 0.76 0.15
C GLU A 261 13.31 0.33 1.16
N VAL A 262 12.04 0.54 0.84
CA VAL A 262 10.92 0.08 1.68
C VAL A 262 10.42 -1.32 1.32
N GLY A 263 11.22 -2.08 0.55
CA GLY A 263 11.03 -3.51 0.30
C GLY A 263 10.07 -3.88 -0.82
N PHE A 264 9.71 -2.94 -1.69
CA PHE A 264 8.93 -3.21 -2.90
C PHE A 264 9.82 -3.25 -4.15
N ILE A 265 9.23 -3.48 -5.33
CA ILE A 265 9.97 -3.62 -6.59
C ILE A 265 9.74 -2.38 -7.42
N GLY A 266 10.83 -1.67 -7.76
CA GLY A 266 10.80 -0.52 -8.64
C GLY A 266 10.43 -0.90 -10.08
N LEU A 267 9.95 0.11 -10.83
CA LEU A 267 9.54 -0.04 -12.24
C LEU A 267 10.74 -0.07 -13.21
N LYS A 268 11.91 0.41 -12.77
CA LYS A 268 13.13 0.56 -13.60
C LYS A 268 14.36 0.09 -12.84
#